data_bcfc12018ba7958ddd55b85205c44d6b
#
_entry.id   bcfc12018ba7958ddd55b85205c44d6b
#
_cell.length_a   1.000
_cell.length_b   1.000
_cell.length_c   1.000
_cell.angle_alpha   90.00
_cell.angle_beta   90.00
_cell.angle_gamma   90.00
#
_symmetry.space_group_name_H-M   'P 1'
#
loop_
_entity.id
_entity.type
_entity.pdbx_description
1 polymer ?
#
loop_
_entity_poly.entity_id
_entity_poly.type
_entity_poly.pdbx_seq_one_letter_code
_entity_poly.pdbx_strand_id
1 'polypeptide(L)'
;MAQLALKLNSEVFKFFLFMVHPSALPSGLIYIKANSPGYSRKQKDDKFQFFDQSDKRISDSKELDRIAALVIPPAWKEVWISPKSNIYLQATGIDEKDRKQYRYHENWSSYSTKLKYKQLRSFGQFLPNLRERYKRDLEQADWPKQKVLALAVAVMDELYIRVGNSQYTEANSTYGLTTLRRKHLEINGNELELNYIGKSGVTQNLKLTKKRLVKLLKTCSQLPGYEIFRYK
;
A
#
# COMPACT_ATOMS: atom_id res chain seq x y z
N MET A 1 0.00 -11.39 -5.62
CA MET A 1 -1.09 -10.49 -5.12
C MET A 1 -2.31 -10.50 -6.04
N ALA A 2 -2.21 -10.23 -7.34
CA ALA A 2 -3.36 -10.32 -8.26
C ALA A 2 -4.04 -11.71 -8.29
N GLN A 3 -3.29 -12.80 -8.15
CA GLN A 3 -3.86 -14.14 -8.06
C GLN A 3 -4.58 -14.45 -6.74
N LEU A 4 -4.26 -13.74 -5.64
CA LEU A 4 -4.96 -13.89 -4.36
C LEU A 4 -6.35 -13.24 -4.39
N ALA A 5 -6.48 -12.14 -5.11
CA ALA A 5 -7.73 -11.40 -5.28
C ALA A 5 -8.73 -12.11 -6.21
N LEU A 6 -8.26 -12.89 -7.18
CA LEU A 6 -9.07 -13.50 -8.25
C LEU A 6 -10.03 -14.64 -7.82
N LYS A 7 -9.96 -15.11 -6.56
CA LYS A 7 -10.82 -16.22 -6.06
C LYS A 7 -11.67 -15.89 -4.82
N LEU A 8 -11.64 -14.66 -4.36
CA LEU A 8 -12.68 -14.18 -3.45
C LEU A 8 -13.96 -13.97 -4.28
N ASN A 9 -15.09 -14.50 -3.78
CA ASN A 9 -16.40 -14.45 -4.43
C ASN A 9 -16.63 -13.07 -5.09
N SER A 10 -17.22 -13.03 -6.28
CA SER A 10 -17.24 -11.88 -7.20
C SER A 10 -17.58 -10.51 -6.56
N GLU A 11 -18.36 -10.48 -5.48
CA GLU A 11 -18.74 -9.25 -4.78
C GLU A 11 -17.63 -8.70 -3.87
N VAL A 12 -16.91 -9.56 -3.14
CA VAL A 12 -15.76 -9.15 -2.31
C VAL A 12 -14.60 -8.71 -3.19
N PHE A 13 -14.43 -9.36 -4.34
CA PHE A 13 -13.42 -9.00 -5.33
C PHE A 13 -13.75 -7.67 -6.02
N LYS A 14 -15.00 -7.44 -6.42
CA LYS A 14 -15.46 -6.16 -6.96
C LYS A 14 -15.27 -5.03 -5.94
N PHE A 15 -15.58 -5.29 -4.67
CA PHE A 15 -15.39 -4.31 -3.60
C PHE A 15 -13.91 -3.98 -3.39
N PHE A 16 -13.03 -4.98 -3.40
CA PHE A 16 -11.57 -4.79 -3.26
C PHE A 16 -10.96 -4.08 -4.48
N LEU A 17 -11.41 -4.45 -5.69
CA LEU A 17 -10.99 -3.78 -6.93
C LEU A 17 -11.47 -2.32 -6.97
N PHE A 18 -12.68 -2.05 -6.48
CA PHE A 18 -13.25 -0.71 -6.37
C PHE A 18 -12.48 0.16 -5.35
N MET A 19 -11.91 -0.44 -4.30
CA MET A 19 -11.05 0.26 -3.33
C MET A 19 -9.64 0.56 -3.86
N VAL A 20 -9.14 -0.19 -4.85
CA VAL A 20 -7.74 -0.11 -5.32
C VAL A 20 -7.61 0.75 -6.59
N HIS A 21 -8.67 0.86 -7.40
CA HIS A 21 -8.69 1.73 -8.58
C HIS A 21 -9.78 2.80 -8.46
N PRO A 22 -9.40 4.08 -8.46
CA PRO A 22 -10.40 5.12 -8.66
C PRO A 22 -11.00 4.93 -10.05
N SER A 23 -12.26 4.55 -10.10
CA SER A 23 -13.00 4.28 -11.33
C SER A 23 -13.18 5.51 -12.24
N ALA A 24 -12.86 6.70 -11.75
CA ALA A 24 -12.80 7.91 -12.54
C ALA A 24 -11.88 8.96 -11.88
N LEU A 25 -11.16 9.70 -12.70
CA LEU A 25 -10.52 10.93 -12.28
C LEU A 25 -11.55 12.06 -12.15
N PRO A 26 -11.31 13.09 -11.31
CA PRO A 26 -12.08 14.32 -11.36
C PRO A 26 -12.12 14.88 -12.78
N SER A 27 -13.26 15.50 -13.13
CA SER A 27 -13.40 16.17 -14.43
C SER A 27 -12.22 17.14 -14.67
N GLY A 28 -11.66 17.09 -15.86
CA GLY A 28 -10.54 17.93 -16.27
C GLY A 28 -9.15 17.39 -15.96
N LEU A 29 -9.01 16.33 -15.16
CA LEU A 29 -7.70 15.69 -14.91
C LEU A 29 -7.43 14.55 -15.89
N ILE A 30 -6.16 14.43 -16.30
CA ILE A 30 -5.65 13.37 -17.17
C ILE A 30 -4.81 12.39 -16.37
N TYR A 31 -5.06 11.09 -16.58
CA TYR A 31 -4.21 10.02 -16.03
C TYR A 31 -2.99 9.81 -16.93
N ILE A 32 -1.82 9.68 -16.30
CA ILE A 32 -0.60 9.21 -16.95
C ILE A 32 0.10 8.17 -16.07
N LYS A 33 0.90 7.32 -16.68
CA LYS A 33 1.79 6.41 -15.95
C LYS A 33 2.99 7.19 -15.40
N ALA A 34 3.52 6.74 -14.26
CA ALA A 34 4.65 7.40 -13.58
C ALA A 34 5.97 7.39 -14.39
N ASN A 35 6.07 6.61 -15.45
CA ASN A 35 7.21 6.56 -16.36
C ASN A 35 6.94 7.23 -17.72
N SER A 36 5.88 8.02 -17.83
CA SER A 36 5.61 8.82 -19.02
C SER A 36 6.66 9.92 -19.21
N PRO A 37 6.95 10.35 -20.44
CA PRO A 37 7.84 11.47 -20.69
C PRO A 37 7.42 12.71 -19.89
N GLY A 38 8.39 13.42 -19.30
CA GLY A 38 8.15 14.61 -18.47
C GLY A 38 9.39 15.48 -18.37
N TYR A 39 9.33 16.52 -17.55
CA TYR A 39 10.46 17.39 -17.30
C TYR A 39 11.38 16.78 -16.22
N SER A 40 12.65 17.17 -16.26
CA SER A 40 13.65 16.79 -15.27
C SER A 40 14.18 18.01 -14.53
N ARG A 41 14.70 17.78 -13.31
CA ARG A 41 15.40 18.79 -12.51
C ARG A 41 16.86 18.42 -12.38
N LYS A 42 17.77 19.34 -12.74
CA LYS A 42 19.22 19.20 -12.53
C LYS A 42 19.71 20.33 -11.61
N GLN A 43 20.70 20.06 -10.77
CA GLN A 43 21.34 21.07 -9.95
C GLN A 43 22.59 21.59 -10.67
N LYS A 44 22.74 22.91 -10.75
CA LYS A 44 23.90 23.59 -11.28
C LYS A 44 24.16 24.85 -10.45
N ASP A 45 25.38 25.03 -9.97
CA ASP A 45 25.82 26.21 -9.19
C ASP A 45 24.86 26.59 -8.06
N ASP A 46 24.49 25.62 -7.21
CA ASP A 46 23.54 25.72 -6.09
C ASP A 46 22.09 26.12 -6.48
N LYS A 47 21.80 26.15 -7.77
CA LYS A 47 20.46 26.44 -8.29
C LYS A 47 19.88 25.24 -9.04
N PHE A 48 18.55 25.07 -8.93
CA PHE A 48 17.86 24.10 -9.74
C PHE A 48 17.52 24.65 -11.11
N GLN A 49 17.80 23.87 -12.14
CA GLN A 49 17.39 24.12 -13.51
C GLN A 49 16.45 23.00 -13.97
N PHE A 50 15.50 23.35 -14.81
CA PHE A 50 14.48 22.43 -15.31
C PHE A 50 14.64 22.25 -16.81
N PHE A 51 14.45 21.03 -17.28
CA PHE A 51 14.64 20.63 -18.67
C PHE A 51 13.42 19.88 -19.16
N ASP A 52 13.06 20.11 -20.41
CA ASP A 52 11.97 19.42 -21.07
C ASP A 52 12.37 18.00 -21.52
N GLN A 53 11.46 17.32 -22.22
CA GLN A 53 11.64 15.95 -22.71
C GLN A 53 12.77 15.81 -23.76
N SER A 54 13.17 16.93 -24.39
CA SER A 54 14.26 17.02 -25.37
C SER A 54 15.57 17.50 -24.75
N ASP A 55 15.65 17.49 -23.41
CA ASP A 55 16.78 18.03 -22.63
C ASP A 55 17.08 19.53 -22.87
N LYS A 56 16.09 20.28 -23.38
CA LYS A 56 16.17 21.72 -23.54
C LYS A 56 15.78 22.41 -22.24
N ARG A 57 16.57 23.41 -21.83
CA ARG A 57 16.29 24.19 -20.62
C ARG A 57 14.96 24.95 -20.74
N ILE A 58 14.11 24.83 -19.72
CA ILE A 58 12.86 25.60 -19.62
C ILE A 58 13.19 27.01 -19.17
N SER A 59 12.74 28.00 -19.95
CA SER A 59 12.96 29.44 -19.70
C SER A 59 11.63 30.22 -19.63
N ASP A 60 10.49 29.59 -19.95
CA ASP A 60 9.18 30.23 -19.83
C ASP A 60 8.87 30.50 -18.35
N SER A 61 8.63 31.77 -18.01
CA SER A 61 8.37 32.22 -16.64
C SER A 61 7.10 31.58 -16.07
N LYS A 62 6.02 31.47 -16.84
CA LYS A 62 4.77 30.87 -16.38
C LYS A 62 4.94 29.40 -16.02
N GLU A 63 5.75 28.69 -16.79
CA GLU A 63 6.03 27.28 -16.53
C GLU A 63 6.96 27.11 -15.32
N LEU A 64 7.95 27.99 -15.15
CA LEU A 64 8.80 28.01 -13.96
C LEU A 64 8.01 28.33 -12.70
N ASP A 65 7.06 29.27 -12.75
CA ASP A 65 6.16 29.60 -11.65
C ASP A 65 5.26 28.40 -11.28
N ARG A 66 4.72 27.70 -12.28
CA ARG A 66 3.96 26.46 -12.06
C ARG A 66 4.80 25.39 -11.35
N ILE A 67 6.04 25.19 -11.81
CA ILE A 67 6.96 24.22 -11.20
C ILE A 67 7.33 24.63 -9.78
N ALA A 68 7.58 25.91 -9.53
CA ALA A 68 7.87 26.43 -8.20
C ALA A 68 6.70 26.21 -7.24
N ALA A 69 5.45 26.39 -7.70
CA ALA A 69 4.23 26.14 -6.92
C ALA A 69 4.05 24.68 -6.49
N LEU A 70 4.73 23.71 -7.12
CA LEU A 70 4.73 22.30 -6.69
C LEU A 70 5.49 22.08 -5.39
N VAL A 71 6.32 23.02 -4.96
CA VAL A 71 7.14 22.97 -3.74
C VAL A 71 7.88 21.62 -3.64
N ILE A 72 8.62 21.27 -4.69
CA ILE A 72 9.38 20.01 -4.73
C ILE A 72 10.58 20.13 -3.77
N PRO A 73 10.71 19.25 -2.76
CA PRO A 73 11.81 19.36 -1.80
C PRO A 73 13.19 19.36 -2.47
N PRO A 74 14.13 20.21 -2.03
CA PRO A 74 15.50 20.25 -2.56
C PRO A 74 16.21 18.90 -2.50
N ALA A 75 16.02 18.17 -1.40
CA ALA A 75 16.64 16.87 -1.15
C ALA A 75 16.17 15.72 -2.08
N TRP A 76 15.11 15.92 -2.85
CA TRP A 76 14.67 14.88 -3.78
C TRP A 76 15.65 14.74 -4.94
N LYS A 77 15.96 13.50 -5.30
CA LYS A 77 16.77 13.12 -6.48
C LYS A 77 15.84 12.55 -7.57
N GLU A 78 16.36 12.41 -8.80
CA GLU A 78 15.63 11.82 -9.94
C GLU A 78 14.23 12.42 -10.13
N VAL A 79 14.17 13.75 -10.05
CA VAL A 79 12.88 14.45 -10.10
C VAL A 79 12.32 14.42 -11.51
N TRP A 80 11.13 13.86 -11.62
CA TRP A 80 10.26 13.94 -12.79
C TRP A 80 9.13 14.93 -12.51
N ILE A 81 8.79 15.77 -13.47
CA ILE A 81 7.72 16.76 -13.38
C ILE A 81 6.80 16.64 -14.60
N SER A 82 5.51 16.68 -14.33
CA SER A 82 4.48 16.66 -15.37
C SER A 82 4.61 17.84 -16.33
N PRO A 83 4.53 17.61 -17.67
CA PRO A 83 4.57 18.70 -18.66
C PRO A 83 3.25 19.47 -18.78
N LYS A 84 2.20 19.06 -18.08
CA LYS A 84 0.88 19.73 -18.12
C LYS A 84 0.32 19.88 -16.70
N SER A 85 -0.32 21.03 -16.48
CA SER A 85 -0.94 21.35 -15.19
C SER A 85 -2.13 20.46 -14.82
N ASN A 86 -2.85 19.95 -15.81
CA ASN A 86 -4.05 19.13 -15.61
C ASN A 86 -3.78 17.62 -15.52
N ILE A 87 -2.54 17.19 -15.34
CA ILE A 87 -2.22 15.80 -15.06
C ILE A 87 -2.36 15.53 -13.54
N TYR A 88 -2.97 14.40 -13.16
CA TYR A 88 -3.23 14.06 -11.76
C TYR A 88 -1.95 13.91 -10.93
N LEU A 89 -0.86 13.40 -11.54
CA LEU A 89 0.47 13.26 -10.95
C LEU A 89 1.35 14.41 -11.44
N GLN A 90 1.68 15.34 -10.56
CA GLN A 90 2.41 16.56 -10.91
C GLN A 90 3.92 16.42 -10.82
N ALA A 91 4.44 15.70 -9.84
CA ALA A 91 5.86 15.36 -9.77
C ALA A 91 6.11 14.07 -9.01
N THR A 92 7.26 13.45 -9.28
CA THR A 92 7.83 12.36 -8.46
C THR A 92 9.31 12.65 -8.20
N GLY A 93 9.87 12.01 -7.17
CA GLY A 93 11.31 12.06 -6.87
C GLY A 93 11.67 11.01 -5.84
N ILE A 94 12.96 10.88 -5.57
CA ILE A 94 13.53 9.98 -4.57
C ILE A 94 13.98 10.82 -3.37
N ASP A 95 13.50 10.52 -2.18
CA ASP A 95 13.91 11.23 -0.95
C ASP A 95 15.28 10.73 -0.42
N GLU A 96 15.78 11.35 0.67
CA GLU A 96 17.06 11.00 1.31
C GLU A 96 17.12 9.55 1.84
N LYS A 97 15.97 8.90 2.00
CA LYS A 97 15.86 7.50 2.44
C LYS A 97 15.59 6.54 1.27
N ASP A 98 15.96 6.96 0.06
CA ASP A 98 15.76 6.22 -1.20
C ASP A 98 14.31 5.78 -1.46
N ARG A 99 13.34 6.54 -0.94
CA ARG A 99 11.92 6.26 -1.13
C ARG A 99 11.35 7.13 -2.22
N LYS A 100 10.60 6.52 -3.17
CA LYS A 100 9.87 7.27 -4.20
C LYS A 100 8.74 8.07 -3.57
N GLN A 101 8.75 9.37 -3.82
CA GLN A 101 7.76 10.34 -3.36
C GLN A 101 6.94 10.88 -4.53
N TYR A 102 5.75 11.40 -4.23
CA TYR A 102 4.77 11.83 -5.23
C TYR A 102 4.16 13.17 -4.83
N ARG A 103 3.99 14.06 -5.83
CA ARG A 103 3.18 15.27 -5.75
C ARG A 103 1.99 15.13 -6.67
N TYR A 104 0.81 15.17 -6.11
CA TYR A 104 -0.44 15.06 -6.85
C TYR A 104 -1.07 16.44 -7.07
N HIS A 105 -1.90 16.54 -8.11
CA HIS A 105 -2.74 17.70 -8.33
C HIS A 105 -3.70 17.89 -7.14
N GLU A 106 -3.96 19.13 -6.74
CA GLU A 106 -4.80 19.45 -5.58
C GLU A 106 -6.21 18.86 -5.70
N ASN A 107 -6.84 19.00 -6.87
CA ASN A 107 -8.16 18.40 -7.14
C ASN A 107 -8.16 16.87 -6.97
N TRP A 108 -7.07 16.20 -7.33
CA TRP A 108 -6.92 14.75 -7.09
C TRP A 108 -6.83 14.45 -5.60
N SER A 109 -6.03 15.19 -4.85
CA SER A 109 -5.87 14.99 -3.40
C SER A 109 -7.20 15.16 -2.67
N SER A 110 -7.94 16.20 -2.98
CA SER A 110 -9.27 16.48 -2.42
C SER A 110 -10.30 15.42 -2.82
N TYR A 111 -10.33 15.02 -4.08
CA TYR A 111 -11.24 14.00 -4.60
C TYR A 111 -10.95 12.62 -3.99
N SER A 112 -9.70 12.20 -3.97
CA SER A 112 -9.30 10.90 -3.42
C SER A 112 -9.59 10.78 -1.93
N THR A 113 -9.44 11.88 -1.19
CA THR A 113 -9.83 11.96 0.22
C THR A 113 -11.34 11.77 0.41
N LYS A 114 -12.16 12.51 -0.34
CA LYS A 114 -13.64 12.37 -0.30
C LYS A 114 -14.07 10.95 -0.67
N LEU A 115 -13.47 10.38 -1.72
CA LEU A 115 -13.76 9.02 -2.16
C LEU A 115 -13.42 7.99 -1.07
N LYS A 116 -12.26 8.15 -0.41
CA LYS A 116 -11.84 7.30 0.71
C LYS A 116 -12.88 7.30 1.84
N TYR A 117 -13.38 8.46 2.26
CA TYR A 117 -14.39 8.53 3.31
C TYR A 117 -15.73 7.89 2.89
N LYS A 118 -16.15 8.10 1.64
CA LYS A 118 -17.35 7.42 1.11
C LYS A 118 -17.20 5.90 1.13
N GLN A 119 -16.03 5.40 0.70
CA GLN A 119 -15.72 3.97 0.71
C GLN A 119 -15.63 3.41 2.14
N LEU A 120 -15.10 4.17 3.09
CA LEU A 120 -15.00 3.75 4.49
C LEU A 120 -16.40 3.49 5.11
N ARG A 121 -17.39 4.33 4.79
CA ARG A 121 -18.77 4.12 5.22
C ARG A 121 -19.33 2.80 4.68
N SER A 122 -19.18 2.56 3.38
CA SER A 122 -19.63 1.32 2.73
C SER A 122 -18.91 0.09 3.29
N PHE A 123 -17.60 0.22 3.56
CA PHE A 123 -16.82 -0.83 4.21
C PHE A 123 -17.35 -1.14 5.60
N GLY A 124 -17.65 -0.12 6.42
CA GLY A 124 -18.22 -0.31 7.77
C GLY A 124 -19.55 -1.06 7.75
N GLN A 125 -20.42 -0.78 6.76
CA GLN A 125 -21.67 -1.50 6.55
C GLN A 125 -21.47 -2.97 6.13
N PHE A 126 -20.41 -3.25 5.38
CA PHE A 126 -20.07 -4.60 4.92
C PHE A 126 -19.30 -5.44 5.96
N LEU A 127 -18.63 -4.79 6.91
CA LEU A 127 -17.75 -5.43 7.89
C LEU A 127 -18.42 -6.57 8.70
N PRO A 128 -19.69 -6.48 9.16
CA PRO A 128 -20.38 -7.60 9.82
C PRO A 128 -20.43 -8.84 8.95
N ASN A 129 -20.79 -8.72 7.67
CA ASN A 129 -20.87 -9.84 6.72
C ASN A 129 -19.48 -10.48 6.49
N LEU A 130 -18.42 -9.65 6.41
CA LEU A 130 -17.05 -10.13 6.31
C LEU A 130 -16.64 -10.93 7.56
N ARG A 131 -17.03 -10.44 8.76
CA ARG A 131 -16.78 -11.13 10.03
C ARG A 131 -17.48 -12.48 10.14
N GLU A 132 -18.73 -12.56 9.73
CA GLU A 132 -19.46 -13.83 9.66
C GLU A 132 -18.82 -14.80 8.66
N ARG A 133 -18.41 -14.30 7.50
CA ARG A 133 -17.77 -15.11 6.47
C ARG A 133 -16.46 -15.71 6.96
N TYR A 134 -15.52 -14.92 7.48
CA TYR A 134 -14.25 -15.49 7.94
C TYR A 134 -14.45 -16.42 9.15
N LYS A 135 -15.42 -16.16 10.04
CA LYS A 135 -15.72 -17.09 11.15
C LYS A 135 -16.12 -18.47 10.64
N ARG A 136 -17.01 -18.55 9.63
CA ARG A 136 -17.39 -19.82 8.98
C ARG A 136 -16.19 -20.50 8.30
N ASP A 137 -15.43 -19.74 7.54
CA ASP A 137 -14.29 -20.29 6.80
C ASP A 137 -13.18 -20.81 7.75
N LEU A 138 -13.07 -20.29 8.98
CA LEU A 138 -12.18 -20.79 10.03
C LEU A 138 -12.60 -22.15 10.61
N GLU A 139 -13.83 -22.60 10.39
CA GLU A 139 -14.35 -23.89 10.89
C GLU A 139 -14.06 -25.06 9.96
N GLN A 140 -13.56 -24.80 8.76
CA GLN A 140 -13.20 -25.86 7.81
C GLN A 140 -12.17 -26.82 8.45
N ALA A 141 -12.28 -28.11 8.10
CA ALA A 141 -11.25 -29.09 8.40
C ALA A 141 -9.94 -28.72 7.67
N ASP A 142 -8.83 -29.26 8.10
CA ASP A 142 -7.52 -29.06 7.51
C ASP A 142 -7.11 -27.56 7.33
N TRP A 143 -6.20 -27.29 6.39
CA TRP A 143 -5.69 -25.95 6.09
C TRP A 143 -5.84 -25.60 4.59
N PRO A 144 -7.06 -25.64 4.05
CA PRO A 144 -7.28 -25.17 2.69
C PRO A 144 -7.05 -23.66 2.60
N LYS A 145 -6.82 -23.17 1.40
CA LYS A 145 -6.56 -21.75 1.12
C LYS A 145 -7.59 -20.81 1.75
N GLN A 146 -8.88 -21.19 1.71
CA GLN A 146 -9.96 -20.37 2.28
C GLN A 146 -9.80 -20.16 3.79
N LYS A 147 -9.45 -21.22 4.53
CA LYS A 147 -9.21 -21.12 5.99
C LYS A 147 -8.01 -20.25 6.33
N VAL A 148 -6.91 -20.36 5.56
CA VAL A 148 -5.72 -19.54 5.76
C VAL A 148 -6.00 -18.07 5.46
N LEU A 149 -6.77 -17.78 4.39
CA LEU A 149 -7.20 -16.43 4.08
C LEU A 149 -8.13 -15.86 5.16
N ALA A 150 -9.06 -16.69 5.66
CA ALA A 150 -9.95 -16.31 6.76
C ALA A 150 -9.17 -15.99 8.04
N LEU A 151 -8.13 -16.78 8.36
CA LEU A 151 -7.25 -16.51 9.49
C LEU A 151 -6.47 -15.20 9.29
N ALA A 152 -5.93 -14.96 8.11
CA ALA A 152 -5.25 -13.72 7.80
C ALA A 152 -6.17 -12.49 7.99
N VAL A 153 -7.40 -12.56 7.46
CA VAL A 153 -8.40 -11.48 7.62
C VAL A 153 -8.80 -11.30 9.09
N ALA A 154 -9.00 -12.39 9.84
CA ALA A 154 -9.34 -12.31 11.26
C ALA A 154 -8.22 -11.68 12.10
N VAL A 155 -6.95 -11.99 11.79
CA VAL A 155 -5.79 -11.36 12.45
C VAL A 155 -5.66 -9.90 12.06
N MET A 156 -5.96 -9.53 10.80
CA MET A 156 -6.00 -8.12 10.38
C MET A 156 -7.07 -7.33 11.11
N ASP A 157 -8.28 -7.89 11.24
CA ASP A 157 -9.41 -7.26 11.94
C ASP A 157 -9.11 -7.06 13.44
N GLU A 158 -8.35 -7.96 14.04
CA GLU A 158 -7.97 -7.90 15.45
C GLU A 158 -6.82 -6.96 15.75
N LEU A 159 -5.77 -7.01 14.93
CA LEU A 159 -4.50 -6.32 15.21
C LEU A 159 -4.28 -5.08 14.36
N TYR A 160 -5.19 -4.76 13.44
CA TYR A 160 -5.06 -3.63 12.50
C TYR A 160 -3.75 -3.63 11.69
N ILE A 161 -3.20 -4.82 11.46
CA ILE A 161 -1.93 -5.02 10.77
C ILE A 161 -2.09 -4.82 9.26
N ARG A 162 -1.06 -4.25 8.61
CA ARG A 162 -1.01 -4.10 7.15
C ARG A 162 -0.78 -5.43 6.45
N VAL A 163 -1.35 -5.59 5.26
CA VAL A 163 -1.27 -6.83 4.46
C VAL A 163 0.17 -7.27 4.20
N GLY A 164 1.05 -6.37 3.80
CA GLY A 164 2.42 -6.71 3.36
C GLY A 164 2.55 -6.86 1.84
N ASN A 165 3.79 -6.81 1.35
CA ASN A 165 4.15 -6.99 -0.06
C ASN A 165 5.57 -7.58 -0.14
N SER A 166 5.75 -8.68 -0.88
CA SER A 166 7.03 -9.37 -1.04
C SER A 166 8.13 -8.48 -1.62
N GLN A 167 7.80 -7.63 -2.62
CA GLN A 167 8.77 -6.70 -3.22
C GLN A 167 9.36 -5.73 -2.19
N TYR A 168 8.52 -5.19 -1.28
CA TYR A 168 9.01 -4.33 -0.19
C TYR A 168 9.79 -5.11 0.87
N THR A 169 9.45 -6.38 1.09
CA THR A 169 10.19 -7.23 2.02
C THR A 169 11.59 -7.51 1.49
N GLU A 170 11.72 -7.78 0.19
CA GLU A 170 13.01 -8.01 -0.48
C GLU A 170 13.86 -6.74 -0.54
N ALA A 171 13.26 -5.61 -0.92
CA ALA A 171 13.99 -4.35 -1.11
C ALA A 171 14.37 -3.66 0.22
N ASN A 172 13.52 -3.72 1.24
CA ASN A 172 13.65 -2.88 2.44
C ASN A 172 13.62 -3.67 3.76
N SER A 173 13.59 -4.99 3.73
CA SER A 173 13.42 -5.85 4.91
C SER A 173 12.24 -5.44 5.81
N THR A 174 11.17 -4.89 5.21
CA THR A 174 9.95 -4.50 5.91
C THR A 174 8.82 -5.51 5.67
N TYR A 175 8.05 -5.78 6.71
CA TYR A 175 7.08 -6.86 6.72
C TYR A 175 5.65 -6.34 6.94
N GLY A 176 4.70 -7.15 6.57
CA GLY A 176 3.29 -7.05 6.91
C GLY A 176 2.71 -8.45 6.98
N LEU A 177 1.43 -8.59 7.31
CA LEU A 177 0.80 -9.86 7.67
C LEU A 177 1.19 -11.03 6.75
N THR A 178 1.05 -10.87 5.44
CA THR A 178 1.28 -11.95 4.45
C THR A 178 2.75 -12.29 4.22
N THR A 179 3.67 -11.46 4.70
CA THR A 179 5.12 -11.65 4.59
C THR A 179 5.78 -11.91 5.94
N LEU A 180 4.99 -12.02 7.02
CA LEU A 180 5.51 -12.41 8.33
C LEU A 180 6.08 -13.83 8.28
N ARG A 181 7.22 -13.99 8.94
CA ARG A 181 7.94 -15.27 9.07
C ARG A 181 7.89 -15.76 10.51
N ARG A 182 8.14 -17.05 10.73
CA ARG A 182 8.16 -17.64 12.09
C ARG A 182 9.05 -16.90 13.08
N LYS A 183 10.18 -16.35 12.63
CA LYS A 183 11.07 -15.55 13.47
C LYS A 183 10.45 -14.27 14.06
N HIS A 184 9.32 -13.85 13.51
CA HIS A 184 8.56 -12.68 13.99
C HIS A 184 7.46 -13.06 14.99
N LEU A 185 7.31 -14.36 15.27
CA LEU A 185 6.25 -14.91 16.09
C LEU A 185 6.85 -15.44 17.39
N GLU A 186 6.37 -14.94 18.50
CA GLU A 186 6.67 -15.42 19.83
C GLU A 186 5.38 -15.92 20.50
N ILE A 187 5.43 -17.10 21.14
CA ILE A 187 4.25 -17.74 21.73
C ILE A 187 4.51 -17.97 23.21
N ASN A 188 3.78 -17.29 24.06
CA ASN A 188 3.86 -17.36 25.52
C ASN A 188 2.53 -17.86 26.08
N GLY A 189 2.40 -19.19 26.25
CA GLY A 189 1.16 -19.82 26.73
C GLY A 189 -0.03 -19.58 25.79
N ASN A 190 -0.99 -18.77 26.26
CA ASN A 190 -2.21 -18.40 25.52
C ASN A 190 -2.10 -17.06 24.79
N GLU A 191 -0.95 -16.45 24.78
CA GLU A 191 -0.68 -15.18 24.13
C GLU A 191 0.32 -15.38 22.98
N LEU A 192 0.23 -14.54 22.00
CA LEU A 192 1.09 -14.56 20.85
C LEU A 192 1.50 -13.14 20.52
N GLU A 193 2.80 -12.92 20.36
CA GLU A 193 3.37 -11.63 19.98
C GLU A 193 3.94 -11.68 18.57
N LEU A 194 3.74 -10.60 17.82
CA LEU A 194 4.30 -10.37 16.50
C LEU A 194 5.28 -9.21 16.57
N ASN A 195 6.56 -9.51 16.46
CA ASN A 195 7.66 -8.55 16.54
C ASN A 195 8.34 -8.44 15.18
N TYR A 196 8.19 -7.30 14.49
CA TYR A 196 8.72 -7.12 13.14
C TYR A 196 8.93 -5.63 12.78
N ILE A 197 9.73 -5.38 11.75
CA ILE A 197 9.90 -4.04 11.17
C ILE A 197 8.82 -3.83 10.10
N GLY A 198 7.93 -2.88 10.34
CA GLY A 198 6.83 -2.50 9.44
C GLY A 198 7.19 -1.40 8.45
N LYS A 199 6.16 -0.86 7.80
CA LYS A 199 6.31 0.23 6.83
C LYS A 199 7.08 1.41 7.42
N SER A 200 7.98 2.00 6.62
CA SER A 200 8.84 3.13 7.00
C SER A 200 9.87 2.81 8.10
N GLY A 201 10.23 1.53 8.29
CA GLY A 201 11.21 1.11 9.28
C GLY A 201 10.72 1.14 10.72
N VAL A 202 9.41 1.28 10.95
CA VAL A 202 8.82 1.35 12.30
C VAL A 202 8.72 -0.05 12.89
N THR A 203 9.30 -0.26 14.07
CA THR A 203 9.14 -1.50 14.84
C THR A 203 7.69 -1.68 15.27
N GLN A 204 7.15 -2.85 15.03
CA GLN A 204 5.80 -3.27 15.41
C GLN A 204 5.89 -4.37 16.45
N ASN A 205 5.22 -4.17 17.58
CA ASN A 205 5.06 -5.15 18.65
C ASN A 205 3.57 -5.31 18.89
N LEU A 206 2.98 -6.38 18.36
CA LEU A 206 1.54 -6.60 18.38
C LEU A 206 1.23 -7.85 19.20
N LYS A 207 0.30 -7.74 20.14
CA LYS A 207 -0.10 -8.82 21.04
C LYS A 207 -1.48 -9.36 20.70
N LEU A 208 -1.57 -10.65 20.43
CA LEU A 208 -2.81 -11.37 20.17
C LEU A 208 -3.19 -12.22 21.40
N THR A 209 -4.34 -11.94 21.98
CA THR A 209 -4.81 -12.60 23.21
C THR A 209 -6.08 -13.45 23.02
N LYS A 210 -6.74 -13.33 21.85
CA LYS A 210 -7.92 -14.15 21.54
C LYS A 210 -7.52 -15.62 21.38
N LYS A 211 -7.79 -16.43 22.41
CA LYS A 211 -7.39 -17.85 22.51
C LYS A 211 -7.61 -18.64 21.22
N ARG A 212 -8.79 -18.49 20.56
CA ARG A 212 -9.09 -19.18 19.31
C ARG A 212 -8.12 -18.80 18.19
N LEU A 213 -7.85 -17.51 18.01
CA LEU A 213 -6.95 -17.02 16.96
C LEU A 213 -5.49 -17.40 17.28
N VAL A 214 -5.08 -17.33 18.55
CA VAL A 214 -3.75 -17.78 18.98
C VAL A 214 -3.54 -19.25 18.63
N LYS A 215 -4.51 -20.13 18.95
CA LYS A 215 -4.44 -21.56 18.62
C LYS A 215 -4.36 -21.78 17.11
N LEU A 216 -5.20 -21.11 16.31
CA LEU A 216 -5.21 -21.25 14.86
C LEU A 216 -3.90 -20.73 14.24
N LEU A 217 -3.41 -19.57 14.68
CA LEU A 217 -2.19 -18.98 14.15
C LEU A 217 -0.97 -19.82 14.49
N LYS A 218 -0.90 -20.37 15.72
CA LYS A 218 0.11 -21.33 16.13
C LYS A 218 0.14 -22.55 15.22
N THR A 219 -1.01 -23.17 14.95
CA THR A 219 -1.10 -24.36 14.08
C THR A 219 -0.74 -24.00 12.63
N CYS A 220 -1.25 -22.88 12.09
CA CYS A 220 -0.93 -22.43 10.74
C CYS A 220 0.57 -22.17 10.56
N SER A 221 1.24 -21.58 11.56
CA SER A 221 2.68 -21.31 11.52
C SER A 221 3.56 -22.55 11.49
N GLN A 222 3.02 -23.72 11.88
CA GLN A 222 3.71 -25.02 11.83
C GLN A 222 3.65 -25.69 10.44
N LEU A 223 2.82 -25.20 9.53
CA LEU A 223 2.78 -25.72 8.15
C LEU A 223 4.13 -25.50 7.44
N PRO A 224 4.53 -26.40 6.53
CA PRO A 224 5.83 -26.31 5.85
C PRO A 224 6.06 -24.94 5.20
N GLY A 225 7.25 -24.35 5.40
CA GLY A 225 7.74 -23.13 4.75
C GLY A 225 8.14 -22.01 5.70
N TYR A 226 8.51 -20.83 5.15
CA TYR A 226 9.09 -19.71 5.89
C TYR A 226 8.05 -18.74 6.46
N GLU A 227 6.99 -18.50 5.71
CA GLU A 227 5.94 -17.54 6.08
C GLU A 227 4.95 -18.20 7.03
N ILE A 228 4.23 -17.40 7.81
CA ILE A 228 3.25 -17.89 8.79
C ILE A 228 1.98 -18.38 8.07
N PHE A 229 1.49 -17.61 7.08
CA PHE A 229 0.23 -17.90 6.39
C PHE A 229 0.49 -18.75 5.13
N ARG A 230 0.34 -20.06 5.30
CA ARG A 230 0.48 -21.03 4.22
C ARG A 230 -0.70 -21.98 4.17
N TYR A 231 -0.94 -22.53 3.00
CA TYR A 231 -1.98 -23.53 2.74
C TYR A 231 -1.38 -24.74 2.01
N LYS A 232 -2.00 -25.87 2.20
CA LYS A 232 -1.70 -27.13 1.48
C LYS A 232 -2.46 -27.18 0.17
#